data_f25be8656a71b6dcc38adda566403f31
#
_entry.id   f25be8656a71b6dcc38adda566403f31
#
_cell.length_a   1.000
_cell.length_b   1.000
_cell.length_c   1.000
_cell.angle_alpha   90.00
_cell.angle_beta   90.00
_cell.angle_gamma   90.00
#
_symmetry.space_group_name_H-M   'P 1'
#
loop_
_entity.id
_entity.type
_entity.pdbx_description
1 polymer ?
#
loop_
_entity_poly.entity_id
_entity_poly.type
_entity_poly.pdbx_seq_one_letter_code
_entity_poly.pdbx_strand_id
1 'polypeptide(L)'
;DHVLNGYGEVAYSVSDNMPWSSESMIIPYDVEKAEQILADGGWSDTDGDGIVEKDGQKAEFTVYYSASDSVRQALTAEFSNQMKAVGINVLYEGLGSWDELYTKMYSDPITWGWGSNSPVEDYQLYYTGGSCNFTGYSNEKTDELLDAALAATDMNESYSLWQQAQEDVGPDAEALWVWFANVDHLYFARDGLAVAGQK
;
A
#
# COMPACT_ATOMS: atom_id res chain seq x y z
N ASP A 1 7.60 -14.47 -0.82
CA ASP A 1 8.18 -15.54 -1.66
C ASP A 1 7.15 -16.54 -2.17
N HIS A 2 6.19 -17.01 -1.33
CA HIS A 2 5.27 -18.08 -1.71
C HIS A 2 4.26 -17.69 -2.81
N VAL A 3 3.78 -16.46 -2.83
CA VAL A 3 2.80 -15.98 -3.81
C VAL A 3 3.45 -15.73 -5.16
N LEU A 4 4.58 -15.03 -5.17
CA LEU A 4 5.23 -14.54 -6.39
C LEU A 4 6.35 -15.47 -6.91
N ASN A 5 6.62 -16.61 -6.23
CA ASN A 5 7.67 -17.57 -6.60
C ASN A 5 9.06 -16.95 -6.82
N GLY A 6 9.38 -15.89 -6.08
CA GLY A 6 10.64 -15.14 -6.20
C GLY A 6 10.64 -14.06 -7.30
N TYR A 7 9.51 -13.79 -7.94
CA TYR A 7 9.36 -12.74 -8.94
C TYR A 7 8.71 -11.50 -8.35
N GLY A 8 9.37 -10.93 -7.35
CA GLY A 8 8.95 -9.71 -6.69
C GLY A 8 9.62 -9.54 -5.33
N GLU A 9 9.56 -8.34 -4.82
CA GLU A 9 10.13 -7.91 -3.55
C GLU A 9 9.05 -7.34 -2.65
N VAL A 10 9.31 -7.26 -1.33
CA VAL A 10 8.41 -6.56 -0.40
C VAL A 10 8.34 -5.09 -0.79
N ALA A 11 7.14 -4.55 -0.85
CA ALA A 11 6.93 -3.12 -1.08
C ALA A 11 6.73 -2.37 0.24
N TYR A 12 7.19 -1.13 0.27
CA TYR A 12 7.02 -0.21 1.40
C TYR A 12 6.38 1.12 0.98
N SER A 13 6.45 1.45 -0.32
CA SER A 13 5.84 2.66 -0.87
C SER A 13 5.60 2.51 -2.37
N VAL A 14 4.91 3.47 -2.97
CA VAL A 14 4.83 3.61 -4.42
C VAL A 14 6.20 3.98 -5.04
N SER A 15 7.09 4.53 -4.25
CA SER A 15 8.39 5.09 -4.68
C SER A 15 9.58 4.21 -4.31
N ASP A 16 9.36 2.94 -3.99
CA ASP A 16 10.45 2.02 -3.62
C ASP A 16 11.58 1.99 -4.64
N ASN A 17 12.81 1.96 -4.13
CA ASN A 17 14.04 1.94 -4.94
C ASN A 17 14.24 3.20 -5.81
N MET A 18 13.48 4.26 -5.61
CA MET A 18 13.64 5.53 -6.31
C MET A 18 14.46 6.52 -5.49
N PRO A 19 15.18 7.49 -6.14
CA PRO A 19 15.99 8.48 -5.42
C PRO A 19 15.21 9.36 -4.44
N TRP A 20 13.90 9.47 -4.63
CA TRP A 20 12.98 10.24 -3.78
C TRP A 20 12.23 9.38 -2.76
N SER A 21 12.54 8.10 -2.64
CA SER A 21 11.96 7.23 -1.61
C SER A 21 12.49 7.60 -0.23
N SER A 22 11.60 7.62 0.77
CA SER A 22 11.97 7.85 2.17
C SER A 22 12.18 6.54 2.90
N GLU A 23 13.26 6.47 3.71
CA GLU A 23 13.50 5.33 4.60
C GLU A 23 12.44 5.21 5.70
N SER A 24 11.72 6.29 6.01
CA SER A 24 10.61 6.29 6.97
C SER A 24 9.43 5.41 6.54
N MET A 25 9.35 5.06 5.25
CA MET A 25 8.33 4.16 4.73
C MET A 25 8.61 2.68 5.04
N ILE A 26 9.86 2.35 5.41
CA ILE A 26 10.27 0.97 5.65
C ILE A 26 9.80 0.51 7.02
N ILE A 27 8.93 -0.50 7.04
CA ILE A 27 8.43 -1.11 8.27
C ILE A 27 8.83 -2.60 8.30
N PRO A 28 9.47 -3.08 9.38
CA PRO A 28 9.77 -4.50 9.51
C PRO A 28 8.49 -5.32 9.76
N TYR A 29 8.47 -6.54 9.24
CA TYR A 29 7.44 -7.50 9.61
C TYR A 29 7.63 -7.93 11.07
N ASP A 30 6.68 -7.56 11.94
CA ASP A 30 6.76 -7.79 13.38
C ASP A 30 5.36 -8.05 13.95
N VAL A 31 5.05 -9.32 14.16
CA VAL A 31 3.75 -9.77 14.68
C VAL A 31 3.57 -9.33 16.14
N GLU A 32 4.61 -9.41 16.98
CA GLU A 32 4.53 -9.03 18.39
C GLU A 32 4.24 -7.54 18.55
N LYS A 33 4.89 -6.71 17.71
CA LYS A 33 4.62 -5.26 17.69
C LYS A 33 3.19 -4.96 17.21
N ALA A 34 2.69 -5.69 16.21
CA ALA A 34 1.32 -5.53 15.74
C ALA A 34 0.29 -5.89 16.81
N GLU A 35 0.48 -7.01 17.53
CA GLU A 35 -0.36 -7.40 18.67
C GLU A 35 -0.33 -6.34 19.78
N GLN A 36 0.86 -5.77 20.07
CA GLN A 36 0.99 -4.72 21.08
C GLN A 36 0.25 -3.45 20.67
N ILE A 37 0.33 -3.02 19.41
CA ILE A 37 -0.39 -1.85 18.90
C ILE A 37 -1.91 -2.06 19.02
N LEU A 38 -2.41 -3.25 18.69
CA LEU A 38 -3.82 -3.59 18.85
C LEU A 38 -4.24 -3.52 20.32
N ALA A 39 -3.46 -4.13 21.23
CA ALA A 39 -3.73 -4.12 22.65
C ALA A 39 -3.73 -2.70 23.24
N ASP A 40 -2.72 -1.88 22.90
CA ASP A 40 -2.63 -0.46 23.31
C ASP A 40 -3.80 0.36 22.76
N GLY A 41 -4.30 0.01 21.58
CA GLY A 41 -5.51 0.55 20.97
C GLY A 41 -6.82 0.09 21.60
N GLY A 42 -6.77 -0.84 22.59
CA GLY A 42 -7.94 -1.38 23.29
C GLY A 42 -8.64 -2.52 22.56
N TRP A 43 -7.98 -3.16 21.60
CA TRP A 43 -8.46 -4.36 20.92
C TRP A 43 -8.07 -5.61 21.72
N SER A 44 -9.00 -6.54 21.94
CA SER A 44 -8.75 -7.82 22.62
C SER A 44 -9.79 -8.86 22.23
N ASP A 45 -9.41 -10.11 22.13
CA ASP A 45 -10.35 -11.24 21.94
C ASP A 45 -11.08 -11.50 23.27
N THR A 46 -12.34 -11.09 23.33
CA THR A 46 -13.16 -11.16 24.56
C THR A 46 -14.08 -12.38 24.62
N ASP A 47 -14.40 -12.97 23.46
CA ASP A 47 -15.27 -14.14 23.37
C ASP A 47 -14.53 -15.47 23.08
N GLY A 48 -13.24 -15.39 22.77
CA GLY A 48 -12.35 -16.54 22.58
C GLY A 48 -12.44 -17.16 21.18
N ASP A 49 -12.95 -16.43 20.19
CA ASP A 49 -13.05 -16.92 18.81
C ASP A 49 -11.82 -16.65 17.93
N GLY A 50 -10.82 -15.96 18.48
CA GLY A 50 -9.56 -15.64 17.84
C GLY A 50 -9.58 -14.34 17.04
N ILE A 51 -10.67 -13.56 17.12
CA ILE A 51 -10.78 -12.24 16.50
C ILE A 51 -10.85 -11.20 17.62
N VAL A 52 -10.03 -10.13 17.50
CA VAL A 52 -10.04 -9.07 18.50
C VAL A 52 -11.23 -8.14 18.31
N GLU A 53 -11.81 -7.68 19.43
CA GLU A 53 -12.91 -6.72 19.46
C GLU A 53 -12.53 -5.44 20.20
N LYS A 54 -13.20 -4.36 19.81
CA LYS A 54 -13.21 -3.10 20.54
C LYS A 54 -14.61 -2.49 20.50
N ASP A 55 -15.13 -2.05 21.65
CA ASP A 55 -16.45 -1.45 21.78
C ASP A 55 -17.58 -2.34 21.20
N GLY A 56 -17.43 -3.65 21.27
CA GLY A 56 -18.37 -4.65 20.76
C GLY A 56 -18.33 -4.86 19.24
N GLN A 57 -17.32 -4.31 18.57
CA GLN A 57 -17.11 -4.52 17.13
C GLN A 57 -15.88 -5.39 16.90
N LYS A 58 -16.03 -6.44 16.10
CA LYS A 58 -14.92 -7.29 15.66
C LYS A 58 -14.02 -6.57 14.68
N ALA A 59 -12.72 -6.85 14.76
CA ALA A 59 -11.75 -6.42 13.77
C ALA A 59 -11.95 -7.26 12.48
N GLU A 60 -12.99 -6.91 11.72
CA GLU A 60 -13.38 -7.60 10.50
C GLU A 60 -13.69 -6.60 9.39
N PHE A 61 -13.14 -6.85 8.19
CA PHE A 61 -13.47 -6.06 6.99
C PHE A 61 -13.24 -6.89 5.72
N THR A 62 -13.80 -6.41 4.59
CA THR A 62 -13.64 -7.05 3.29
C THR A 62 -12.68 -6.25 2.42
N VAL A 63 -11.73 -6.93 1.77
CA VAL A 63 -10.85 -6.36 0.75
C VAL A 63 -11.32 -6.82 -0.62
N TYR A 64 -11.53 -5.88 -1.54
CA TYR A 64 -11.95 -6.18 -2.90
C TYR A 64 -10.77 -6.17 -3.88
N TYR A 65 -10.86 -6.99 -4.92
CA TYR A 65 -9.87 -7.06 -6.01
C TYR A 65 -10.54 -7.37 -7.35
N SER A 66 -9.84 -7.20 -8.47
CA SER A 66 -10.34 -7.61 -9.77
C SER A 66 -10.37 -9.13 -9.89
N ALA A 67 -11.54 -9.74 -10.11
CA ALA A 67 -11.68 -11.19 -10.25
C ALA A 67 -10.89 -11.80 -11.42
N SER A 68 -10.47 -10.98 -12.39
CA SER A 68 -9.62 -11.41 -13.50
C SER A 68 -8.11 -11.41 -13.17
N ASP A 69 -7.73 -10.89 -11.99
CA ASP A 69 -6.31 -10.76 -11.58
C ASP A 69 -5.93 -11.80 -10.52
N SER A 70 -5.34 -12.90 -10.97
CA SER A 70 -4.92 -13.99 -10.08
C SER A 70 -3.78 -13.61 -9.13
N VAL A 71 -2.95 -12.62 -9.48
CA VAL A 71 -1.86 -12.15 -8.63
C VAL A 71 -2.44 -11.37 -7.46
N ARG A 72 -3.33 -10.40 -7.73
CA ARG A 72 -4.02 -9.65 -6.67
C ARG A 72 -4.85 -10.56 -5.77
N GLN A 73 -5.54 -11.56 -6.35
CA GLN A 73 -6.24 -12.57 -5.56
C GLN A 73 -5.31 -13.29 -4.58
N ALA A 74 -4.17 -13.78 -5.06
CA ALA A 74 -3.22 -14.52 -4.23
C ALA A 74 -2.57 -13.64 -3.15
N LEU A 75 -2.20 -12.40 -3.48
CA LEU A 75 -1.67 -11.43 -2.51
C LEU A 75 -2.70 -11.08 -1.43
N THR A 76 -3.96 -10.85 -1.82
CA THR A 76 -5.04 -10.54 -0.85
C THR A 76 -5.35 -11.74 0.05
N ALA A 77 -5.33 -12.95 -0.49
CA ALA A 77 -5.51 -14.18 0.31
C ALA A 77 -4.38 -14.36 1.33
N GLU A 78 -3.13 -14.10 0.93
CA GLU A 78 -1.99 -14.17 1.85
C GLU A 78 -2.05 -13.07 2.92
N PHE A 79 -2.43 -11.85 2.56
CA PHE A 79 -2.70 -10.78 3.52
C PHE A 79 -3.77 -11.21 4.54
N SER A 80 -4.89 -11.78 4.09
CA SER A 80 -5.92 -12.33 4.98
C SER A 80 -5.36 -13.38 5.96
N ASN A 81 -4.47 -14.26 5.47
CA ASN A 81 -3.85 -15.28 6.32
C ASN A 81 -2.93 -14.67 7.39
N GLN A 82 -2.14 -13.68 7.01
CA GLN A 82 -1.21 -13.00 7.95
C GLN A 82 -1.97 -12.19 9.00
N MET A 83 -3.05 -11.52 8.62
CA MET A 83 -3.86 -10.73 9.55
C MET A 83 -4.56 -11.60 10.62
N LYS A 84 -4.87 -12.86 10.32
CA LYS A 84 -5.40 -13.81 11.31
C LYS A 84 -4.43 -14.07 12.46
N ALA A 85 -3.12 -13.99 12.21
CA ALA A 85 -2.12 -14.19 13.26
C ALA A 85 -2.20 -13.13 14.36
N VAL A 86 -2.73 -11.94 14.05
CA VAL A 86 -2.93 -10.82 14.98
C VAL A 86 -4.41 -10.61 15.36
N GLY A 87 -5.27 -11.59 15.07
CA GLY A 87 -6.69 -11.54 15.44
C GLY A 87 -7.55 -10.63 14.58
N ILE A 88 -7.16 -10.33 13.35
CA ILE A 88 -7.99 -9.56 12.41
C ILE A 88 -8.54 -10.47 11.32
N ASN A 89 -9.86 -10.48 11.15
CA ASN A 89 -10.53 -11.26 10.12
C ASN A 89 -10.69 -10.45 8.83
N VAL A 90 -9.83 -10.69 7.85
CA VAL A 90 -9.92 -10.07 6.53
C VAL A 90 -10.65 -11.01 5.58
N LEU A 91 -11.88 -10.65 5.21
CA LEU A 91 -12.63 -11.26 4.12
C LEU A 91 -12.14 -10.69 2.79
N TYR A 92 -12.30 -11.43 1.69
CA TYR A 92 -11.91 -10.89 0.39
C TYR A 92 -12.82 -11.38 -0.73
N GLU A 93 -13.08 -10.50 -1.70
CA GLU A 93 -14.02 -10.75 -2.80
C GLU A 93 -13.50 -10.20 -4.12
N GLY A 94 -13.56 -11.03 -5.17
CA GLY A 94 -13.24 -10.63 -6.53
C GLY A 94 -14.44 -10.01 -7.23
N LEU A 95 -14.31 -8.77 -7.70
CA LEU A 95 -15.34 -8.07 -8.47
C LEU A 95 -15.13 -8.28 -9.99
N GLY A 96 -16.24 -8.46 -10.69
CA GLY A 96 -16.24 -8.79 -12.12
C GLY A 96 -16.01 -7.60 -13.05
N SER A 97 -16.20 -6.37 -12.58
CA SER A 97 -16.05 -5.17 -13.38
C SER A 97 -15.17 -4.12 -12.72
N TRP A 98 -14.50 -3.31 -13.56
CA TRP A 98 -13.74 -2.16 -13.11
C TRP A 98 -14.63 -1.06 -12.54
N ASP A 99 -15.84 -0.89 -13.04
CA ASP A 99 -16.80 0.11 -12.55
C ASP A 99 -17.21 -0.17 -11.10
N GLU A 100 -17.39 -1.45 -10.75
CA GLU A 100 -17.64 -1.87 -9.37
C GLU A 100 -16.45 -1.57 -8.46
N LEU A 101 -15.21 -1.89 -8.90
CA LEU A 101 -14.00 -1.57 -8.16
C LEU A 101 -13.83 -0.06 -7.94
N TYR A 102 -14.02 0.75 -8.98
CA TYR A 102 -13.95 2.21 -8.86
C TYR A 102 -14.99 2.78 -7.91
N THR A 103 -16.17 2.17 -7.84
CA THR A 103 -17.20 2.57 -6.87
C THR A 103 -16.77 2.23 -5.45
N LYS A 104 -16.17 1.05 -5.25
CA LYS A 104 -15.73 0.55 -3.94
C LYS A 104 -14.51 1.30 -3.38
N MET A 105 -13.59 1.75 -4.22
CA MET A 105 -12.31 2.32 -3.77
C MET A 105 -12.43 3.61 -2.92
N TYR A 106 -13.61 4.24 -2.90
CA TYR A 106 -13.87 5.41 -2.07
C TYR A 106 -14.52 5.07 -0.71
N SER A 107 -14.87 3.83 -0.47
CA SER A 107 -15.59 3.40 0.75
C SER A 107 -15.03 2.15 1.39
N ASP A 108 -14.36 1.30 0.63
CA ASP A 108 -13.94 -0.02 1.06
C ASP A 108 -12.45 -0.25 0.68
N PRO A 109 -11.72 -1.08 1.45
CA PRO A 109 -10.38 -1.50 1.08
C PRO A 109 -10.36 -2.27 -0.24
N ILE A 110 -9.44 -1.92 -1.12
CA ILE A 110 -9.22 -2.62 -2.38
C ILE A 110 -7.74 -2.97 -2.57
N THR A 111 -7.46 -4.08 -3.23
CA THR A 111 -6.11 -4.39 -3.70
C THR A 111 -5.91 -3.73 -5.06
N TRP A 112 -5.02 -2.75 -5.08
CA TRP A 112 -4.71 -1.95 -6.26
C TRP A 112 -3.24 -2.11 -6.66
N GLY A 113 -2.80 -1.40 -7.69
CA GLY A 113 -1.41 -1.37 -8.12
C GLY A 113 -1.04 -0.08 -8.79
N TRP A 114 0.18 0.32 -8.56
CA TRP A 114 0.80 1.51 -9.11
C TRP A 114 2.06 1.10 -9.88
N GLY A 115 2.45 1.89 -10.86
CA GLY A 115 3.68 1.65 -11.60
C GLY A 115 4.46 2.96 -11.68
N SER A 116 5.34 3.20 -10.71
CA SER A 116 6.00 4.49 -10.59
C SER A 116 7.33 4.53 -11.30
N ASN A 117 7.46 5.53 -12.15
CA ASN A 117 8.74 6.05 -12.62
C ASN A 117 8.82 7.57 -12.46
N SER A 118 7.97 8.14 -11.63
CA SER A 118 7.90 9.59 -11.42
C SER A 118 7.37 9.91 -10.02
N PRO A 119 7.96 10.89 -9.32
CA PRO A 119 7.46 11.34 -8.02
C PRO A 119 6.07 12.00 -8.10
N VAL A 120 5.56 12.27 -9.30
CA VAL A 120 4.18 12.77 -9.48
C VAL A 120 3.14 11.76 -9.00
N GLU A 121 3.46 10.48 -8.89
CA GLU A 121 2.55 9.51 -8.27
C GLU A 121 2.36 9.76 -6.78
N ASP A 122 3.41 10.12 -6.03
CA ASP A 122 3.28 10.56 -4.63
C ASP A 122 2.33 11.77 -4.53
N TYR A 123 2.47 12.74 -5.46
CA TYR A 123 1.56 13.89 -5.53
C TYR A 123 0.11 13.46 -5.76
N GLN A 124 -0.14 12.55 -6.69
CA GLN A 124 -1.49 12.06 -6.99
C GLN A 124 -2.13 11.31 -5.82
N LEU A 125 -1.31 10.60 -5.04
CA LEU A 125 -1.76 9.78 -3.91
C LEU A 125 -2.00 10.59 -2.64
N TYR A 126 -1.15 11.59 -2.35
CA TYR A 126 -1.08 12.22 -1.04
C TYR A 126 -1.53 13.68 -1.02
N TYR A 127 -1.56 14.38 -2.17
CA TYR A 127 -2.06 15.75 -2.23
C TYR A 127 -3.57 15.81 -1.96
N THR A 128 -4.02 16.84 -1.26
CA THR A 128 -5.46 17.07 -1.01
C THR A 128 -6.23 17.17 -2.33
N GLY A 129 -7.16 16.24 -2.54
CA GLY A 129 -7.92 16.13 -3.79
C GLY A 129 -7.12 15.62 -4.99
N GLY A 130 -5.95 15.02 -4.76
CA GLY A 130 -5.17 14.33 -5.78
C GLY A 130 -5.99 13.25 -6.50
N SER A 131 -5.70 13.02 -7.78
CA SER A 131 -6.51 12.15 -8.66
C SER A 131 -6.60 10.69 -8.18
N CYS A 132 -5.65 10.26 -7.34
CA CYS A 132 -5.54 8.92 -6.80
C CYS A 132 -5.61 8.90 -5.26
N ASN A 133 -5.96 10.03 -4.64
CA ASN A 133 -6.15 10.15 -3.21
C ASN A 133 -7.51 9.54 -2.79
N PHE A 134 -7.61 8.21 -2.87
CA PHE A 134 -8.83 7.48 -2.52
C PHE A 134 -9.06 7.39 -1.01
N THR A 135 -8.04 7.65 -0.21
CA THR A 135 -8.13 7.66 1.26
C THR A 135 -8.86 8.89 1.79
N GLY A 136 -8.98 9.94 0.98
CA GLY A 136 -9.52 11.23 1.41
C GLY A 136 -8.57 12.01 2.34
N TYR A 137 -7.30 11.64 2.37
CA TYR A 137 -6.28 12.35 3.16
C TYR A 137 -6.18 13.82 2.76
N SER A 138 -5.98 14.68 3.76
CA SER A 138 -5.82 16.12 3.57
C SER A 138 -4.96 16.69 4.68
N ASN A 139 -3.83 17.27 4.30
CA ASN A 139 -2.89 17.90 5.24
C ASN A 139 -2.15 19.04 4.53
N GLU A 140 -2.33 20.28 5.03
CA GLU A 140 -1.75 21.48 4.43
C GLU A 140 -0.21 21.43 4.38
N LYS A 141 0.44 20.91 5.44
CA LYS A 141 1.90 20.76 5.47
C LYS A 141 2.40 19.79 4.39
N THR A 142 1.72 18.67 4.20
CA THR A 142 2.06 17.70 3.15
C THR A 142 1.85 18.31 1.76
N ASP A 143 0.75 19.03 1.54
CA ASP A 143 0.46 19.74 0.29
C ASP A 143 1.56 20.77 -0.03
N GLU A 144 1.99 21.57 0.96
CA GLU A 144 3.08 22.53 0.79
C GLU A 144 4.40 21.87 0.41
N LEU A 145 4.74 20.72 1.03
CA LEU A 145 5.94 19.94 0.69
C LEU A 145 5.90 19.39 -0.73
N LEU A 146 4.75 18.83 -1.14
CA LEU A 146 4.54 18.30 -2.48
C LEU A 146 4.61 19.38 -3.55
N ASP A 147 3.99 20.56 -3.31
CA ASP A 147 4.07 21.71 -4.20
C ASP A 147 5.50 22.25 -4.31
N ALA A 148 6.21 22.37 -3.19
CA ALA A 148 7.59 22.80 -3.18
C ALA A 148 8.51 21.81 -3.91
N ALA A 149 8.27 20.51 -3.77
CA ALA A 149 9.02 19.47 -4.48
C ALA A 149 8.86 19.55 -6.00
N LEU A 150 7.65 19.84 -6.48
CA LEU A 150 7.38 20.07 -7.90
C LEU A 150 8.01 21.36 -8.44
N ALA A 151 8.08 22.40 -7.61
CA ALA A 151 8.61 23.71 -7.98
C ALA A 151 10.15 23.80 -7.89
N ALA A 152 10.79 22.87 -7.17
CA ALA A 152 12.24 22.88 -6.97
C ALA A 152 12.99 22.77 -8.29
N THR A 153 14.04 23.57 -8.43
CA THR A 153 14.91 23.58 -9.63
C THR A 153 16.19 22.75 -9.45
N ASP A 154 16.52 22.40 -8.20
CA ASP A 154 17.58 21.45 -7.86
C ASP A 154 16.98 20.09 -7.56
N MET A 155 17.53 19.04 -8.17
CA MET A 155 16.99 17.68 -8.05
C MET A 155 17.14 17.12 -6.63
N ASN A 156 18.23 17.42 -5.92
CA ASN A 156 18.45 16.91 -4.56
C ASN A 156 17.48 17.60 -3.57
N GLU A 157 17.24 18.89 -3.77
CA GLU A 157 16.22 19.62 -3.03
C GLU A 157 14.83 19.01 -3.27
N SER A 158 14.46 18.77 -4.53
CA SER A 158 13.21 18.12 -4.90
C SER A 158 13.07 16.76 -4.22
N TYR A 159 14.08 15.89 -4.32
CA TYR A 159 14.04 14.56 -3.68
C TYR A 159 13.87 14.64 -2.16
N SER A 160 14.58 15.56 -1.51
CA SER A 160 14.45 15.77 -0.06
C SER A 160 13.03 16.20 0.35
N LEU A 161 12.37 17.02 -0.45
CA LEU A 161 11.00 17.46 -0.19
C LEU A 161 9.98 16.32 -0.37
N TRP A 162 10.16 15.47 -1.42
CA TRP A 162 9.35 14.26 -1.58
C TRP A 162 9.51 13.31 -0.40
N GLN A 163 10.73 13.10 0.09
CA GLN A 163 10.99 12.26 1.26
C GLN A 163 10.32 12.80 2.52
N GLN A 164 10.37 14.11 2.75
CA GLN A 164 9.70 14.75 3.88
C GLN A 164 8.17 14.62 3.81
N ALA A 165 7.57 14.73 2.63
CA ALA A 165 6.13 14.52 2.46
C ALA A 165 5.72 13.06 2.78
N GLN A 166 6.57 12.08 2.41
CA GLN A 166 6.33 10.67 2.72
C GLN A 166 6.37 10.38 4.24
N GLU A 167 7.12 11.14 5.04
CA GLU A 167 7.14 11.00 6.50
C GLU A 167 5.76 11.24 7.13
N ASP A 168 4.98 12.17 6.59
CA ASP A 168 3.65 12.50 7.12
C ASP A 168 2.59 11.42 6.79
N VAL A 169 2.84 10.58 5.79
CA VAL A 169 1.88 9.55 5.31
C VAL A 169 2.34 8.12 5.59
N GLY A 170 3.53 7.97 6.12
CA GLY A 170 4.18 6.69 6.40
C GLY A 170 3.58 5.92 7.58
N PRO A 171 4.14 4.73 7.88
CA PRO A 171 3.59 3.80 8.88
C PRO A 171 3.64 4.32 10.32
N ASP A 172 4.56 5.22 10.64
CA ASP A 172 4.65 5.83 11.99
C ASP A 172 3.79 7.12 12.12
N ALA A 173 3.07 7.51 11.06
CA ALA A 173 2.19 8.66 11.02
C ALA A 173 0.75 8.23 10.65
N GLU A 174 0.27 8.58 9.46
CA GLU A 174 -1.11 8.33 9.05
C GLU A 174 -1.35 6.90 8.51
N ALA A 175 -0.30 6.17 8.12
CA ALA A 175 -0.35 4.80 7.61
C ALA A 175 -1.43 4.59 6.53
N LEU A 176 -1.46 5.48 5.53
CA LEU A 176 -2.56 5.57 4.56
C LEU A 176 -2.70 4.33 3.67
N TRP A 177 -1.62 3.59 3.44
CA TRP A 177 -1.56 2.45 2.54
C TRP A 177 -0.86 1.26 3.18
N VAL A 178 -1.33 0.07 2.86
CA VAL A 178 -0.63 -1.19 3.15
C VAL A 178 -0.01 -1.69 1.85
N TRP A 179 1.31 -1.63 1.77
CA TRP A 179 2.07 -2.05 0.60
C TRP A 179 2.38 -3.54 0.68
N PHE A 180 2.10 -4.30 -0.37
CA PHE A 180 2.30 -5.76 -0.36
C PHE A 180 3.60 -6.17 -1.03
N ALA A 181 3.73 -5.86 -2.32
CA ALA A 181 4.86 -6.31 -3.12
C ALA A 181 5.08 -5.44 -4.35
N ASN A 182 6.34 -5.26 -4.70
CA ASN A 182 6.78 -4.85 -6.03
C ASN A 182 6.84 -6.10 -6.90
N VAL A 183 5.96 -6.20 -7.91
CA VAL A 183 5.82 -7.37 -8.76
C VAL A 183 6.68 -7.23 -10.00
N ASP A 184 7.52 -8.23 -10.28
CA ASP A 184 8.35 -8.24 -11.47
C ASP A 184 7.53 -8.38 -12.75
N HIS A 185 7.88 -7.59 -13.76
CA HIS A 185 7.35 -7.75 -15.12
C HIS A 185 8.22 -8.73 -15.91
N LEU A 186 7.68 -9.90 -16.22
CA LEU A 186 8.39 -10.97 -16.91
C LEU A 186 8.19 -10.86 -18.42
N TYR A 187 9.30 -10.87 -19.15
CA TYR A 187 9.30 -10.81 -20.61
C TYR A 187 9.96 -12.07 -21.19
N PHE A 188 9.30 -12.69 -22.14
CA PHE A 188 9.85 -13.81 -22.92
C PHE A 188 10.18 -13.33 -24.32
N ALA A 189 11.44 -13.40 -24.72
CA ALA A 189 11.87 -13.05 -26.06
C ALA A 189 12.44 -14.30 -26.75
N ARG A 190 12.14 -14.46 -28.06
CA ARG A 190 12.79 -15.48 -28.89
C ARG A 190 14.26 -15.12 -29.12
N ASP A 191 15.06 -16.13 -29.43
CA ASP A 191 16.47 -15.95 -29.75
C ASP A 191 16.65 -14.93 -30.88
N GLY A 192 17.61 -14.03 -30.72
CA GLY A 192 17.93 -12.96 -31.67
C GLY A 192 17.07 -11.69 -31.54
N LEU A 193 16.12 -11.64 -30.60
CA LEU A 193 15.39 -10.42 -30.27
C LEU A 193 15.97 -9.80 -29.00
N ALA A 194 16.51 -8.57 -29.12
CA ALA A 194 16.91 -7.80 -27.95
C ALA A 194 15.71 -6.98 -27.45
N VAL A 195 15.38 -7.16 -26.18
CA VAL A 195 14.38 -6.34 -25.49
C VAL A 195 15.14 -5.38 -24.58
N ALA A 196 14.90 -4.07 -24.73
CA ALA A 196 15.42 -3.10 -23.78
C ALA A 196 14.73 -3.29 -22.43
N GLY A 197 15.53 -3.41 -21.35
CA GLY A 197 14.97 -3.43 -20.00
C GLY A 197 14.17 -2.17 -19.73
N GLN A 198 13.01 -2.30 -19.15
CA GLN A 198 12.33 -1.17 -18.54
C GLN A 198 13.11 -0.79 -17.27
N LYS A 199 13.35 0.50 -17.12
CA LYS A 199 13.96 1.05 -15.92
C LYS A 199 12.87 1.50 -14.99
#